data_b4ebf590393b884b3d5fc50c291745c9
#
_entry.id   b4ebf590393b884b3d5fc50c291745c9
#
_cell.length_a   1.000
_cell.length_b   1.000
_cell.length_c   1.000
_cell.angle_alpha   90.00
_cell.angle_beta   90.00
_cell.angle_gamma   90.00
#
_symmetry.space_group_name_H-M   'P 1'
#
loop_
_entity.id
_entity.type
_entity.pdbx_description
1 polymer ?
#
loop_
_entity_poly.entity_id
_entity_poly.type
_entity_poly.pdbx_seq_one_letter_code
_entity_poly.pdbx_strand_id
1 'polypeptide(L)'
;MLAKVYVTLKNGVLDPQGKAVHHAAETIGFNGIADVRQGKYFEIKLDGSLDETQARTHVEKFAHDVLSNPVIEDYKVEIATN
;
A
#
# COMPACT_ATOMS: atom_id res chain seq x y z
N MET A 1 -18.98 -3.11 4.52
CA MET A 1 -18.04 -2.10 3.97
C MET A 1 -16.62 -2.61 4.16
N LEU A 2 -15.80 -2.48 3.14
CA LEU A 2 -14.41 -2.95 3.16
C LEU A 2 -13.48 -1.80 2.81
N ALA A 3 -12.45 -1.61 3.60
CA ALA A 3 -11.39 -0.64 3.29
C ALA A 3 -10.16 -1.38 2.79
N LYS A 4 -9.53 -0.84 1.75
CA LYS A 4 -8.29 -1.35 1.19
C LYS A 4 -7.23 -0.28 1.34
N VAL A 5 -6.09 -0.62 1.92
CA VAL A 5 -5.00 0.32 2.12
C VAL A 5 -3.75 -0.22 1.45
N TYR A 6 -3.19 0.59 0.59
CA TYR A 6 -1.93 0.29 -0.13
C TYR A 6 -0.85 1.18 0.47
N VAL A 7 0.25 0.58 0.91
CA VAL A 7 1.37 1.30 1.50
C VAL A 7 2.62 1.03 0.67
N THR A 8 3.24 2.08 0.18
CA THR A 8 4.44 1.98 -0.67
C THR A 8 5.52 2.94 -0.18
N LEU A 9 6.77 2.63 -0.46
CA LEU A 9 7.87 3.53 -0.16
C LEU A 9 7.79 4.78 -1.05
N LYS A 10 8.11 5.93 -0.47
CA LYS A 10 8.19 7.18 -1.23
C LYS A 10 9.27 7.09 -2.30
N ASN A 11 9.11 7.87 -3.36
CA ASN A 11 10.14 8.01 -4.39
C ASN A 11 11.44 8.49 -3.74
N GLY A 12 12.55 7.92 -4.18
CA GLY A 12 13.86 8.25 -3.63
C GLY A 12 14.27 7.45 -2.40
N VAL A 13 13.34 6.70 -1.80
CA VAL A 13 13.68 5.79 -0.72
C VAL A 13 14.11 4.45 -1.32
N LEU A 14 15.24 3.92 -0.85
CA LEU A 14 15.77 2.64 -1.32
C LEU A 14 14.79 1.51 -1.01
N ASP A 15 14.52 0.67 -2.00
CA ASP A 15 13.66 -0.50 -1.90
C ASP A 15 14.47 -1.76 -2.21
N PRO A 16 15.17 -2.34 -1.22
CA PRO A 16 16.01 -3.51 -1.47
C PRO A 16 15.21 -4.73 -1.92
N GLN A 17 13.98 -4.89 -1.43
CA GLN A 17 13.12 -6.02 -1.82
C GLN A 17 12.66 -5.89 -3.26
N GLY A 18 12.23 -4.70 -3.67
CA GLY A 18 11.86 -4.44 -5.06
C GLY A 18 13.04 -4.66 -6.01
N LYS A 19 14.23 -4.21 -5.61
CA LYS A 19 15.43 -4.42 -6.42
C LYS A 19 15.77 -5.90 -6.54
N ALA A 20 15.63 -6.67 -5.48
CA ALA A 20 15.89 -8.11 -5.50
C ALA A 20 14.91 -8.84 -6.42
N VAL A 21 13.63 -8.46 -6.38
CA VAL A 21 12.61 -9.03 -7.29
C VAL A 21 12.93 -8.68 -8.74
N HIS A 22 13.32 -7.44 -9.01
CA HIS A 22 13.69 -7.00 -10.36
C HIS A 22 14.89 -7.79 -10.88
N HIS A 23 15.92 -7.95 -10.06
CA HIS A 23 17.11 -8.73 -10.43
C HIS A 23 16.75 -10.19 -10.72
N ALA A 24 15.90 -10.79 -9.89
CA ALA A 24 15.45 -12.17 -10.09
C ALA A 24 14.70 -12.31 -11.44
N ALA A 25 13.86 -11.35 -11.77
CA ALA A 25 13.15 -11.36 -13.06
C ALA A 25 14.12 -11.31 -14.23
N GLU A 26 15.13 -10.45 -14.16
CA GLU A 26 16.16 -10.38 -15.21
C GLU A 26 16.93 -11.69 -15.34
N THR A 27 17.27 -12.30 -14.22
CA THR A 27 18.04 -13.55 -14.19
C THR A 27 17.31 -14.69 -14.89
N ILE A 28 15.98 -14.75 -14.80
CA ILE A 28 15.19 -15.82 -15.43
C ILE A 28 14.60 -15.41 -16.78
N GLY A 29 15.03 -14.28 -17.30
CA GLY A 29 14.76 -13.92 -18.70
C GLY A 29 13.53 -13.06 -18.97
N PHE A 30 12.94 -12.45 -17.95
CA PHE A 30 11.87 -11.48 -18.17
C PHE A 30 12.46 -10.16 -18.64
N ASN A 31 12.10 -9.76 -19.85
CA ASN A 31 12.58 -8.52 -20.46
C ASN A 31 11.51 -7.43 -20.39
N GLY A 32 11.94 -6.17 -20.44
CA GLY A 32 11.02 -5.05 -20.53
C GLY A 32 10.54 -4.53 -19.18
N ILE A 33 11.05 -5.06 -18.07
CA ILE A 33 10.74 -4.56 -16.74
C ILE A 33 11.75 -3.49 -16.40
N ALA A 34 11.29 -2.23 -16.31
CA ALA A 34 12.17 -1.09 -16.02
C ALA A 34 12.47 -0.96 -14.51
N ASP A 35 11.50 -1.30 -13.67
CA ASP A 35 11.65 -1.15 -12.23
C ASP A 35 10.61 -2.02 -11.52
N VAL A 36 10.89 -2.39 -10.28
CA VAL A 36 9.96 -3.12 -9.40
C VAL A 36 9.96 -2.44 -8.04
N ARG A 37 8.76 -2.08 -7.56
CA ARG A 37 8.58 -1.51 -6.23
C ARG A 37 7.69 -2.45 -5.44
N GLN A 38 8.07 -2.74 -4.22
CA GLN A 38 7.30 -3.61 -3.34
C GLN A 38 6.59 -2.78 -2.27
N GLY A 39 5.37 -3.14 -1.95
CA GLY A 39 4.60 -2.47 -0.92
C GLY A 39 3.79 -3.45 -0.10
N LYS A 40 2.94 -2.90 0.77
CA LYS A 40 2.03 -3.67 1.61
C LYS A 40 0.60 -3.39 1.20
N TYR A 41 -0.26 -4.38 1.41
CA TYR A 41 -1.69 -4.25 1.15
C TYR A 41 -2.47 -4.75 2.36
N PHE A 42 -3.41 -3.96 2.84
CA PHE A 42 -4.26 -4.30 3.98
C PHE A 42 -5.71 -4.28 3.57
N GLU A 43 -6.46 -5.29 4.00
CA GLU A 43 -7.92 -5.30 3.90
C GLU A 43 -8.50 -5.14 5.31
N ILE A 44 -9.39 -4.17 5.45
CA ILE A 44 -9.99 -3.86 6.75
C ILE A 44 -11.50 -4.00 6.60
N LYS A 45 -12.08 -4.96 7.32
CA LYS A 45 -13.53 -5.11 7.37
C LYS A 45 -14.07 -4.15 8.41
N LEU A 46 -15.03 -3.32 8.00
CA LEU A 46 -15.64 -2.34 8.88
C LEU A 46 -16.97 -2.91 9.39
N ASP A 47 -17.27 -2.66 10.65
CA ASP A 47 -18.42 -3.29 11.31
C ASP A 47 -19.77 -2.61 11.02
N GLY A 48 -19.76 -1.52 10.25
CA GLY A 48 -20.98 -0.83 9.87
C GLY A 48 -21.41 0.28 10.84
N SER A 49 -20.65 0.52 11.90
CA SER A 49 -20.97 1.59 12.86
C SER A 49 -20.69 2.98 12.30
N LEU A 50 -19.94 3.08 11.21
CA LEU A 50 -19.55 4.35 10.59
C LEU A 50 -20.17 4.45 9.20
N ASP A 51 -20.57 5.68 8.80
CA ASP A 51 -20.94 5.93 7.42
C ASP A 51 -19.67 5.99 6.55
N GLU A 52 -19.84 6.13 5.24
CA GLU A 52 -18.70 6.12 4.31
C GLU A 52 -17.71 7.25 4.59
N THR A 53 -18.21 8.45 4.90
CA THR A 53 -17.33 9.59 5.17
C THR A 53 -16.53 9.39 6.47
N GLN A 54 -17.21 8.93 7.51
CA GLN A 54 -16.55 8.63 8.78
C GLN A 54 -15.56 7.49 8.63
N ALA A 55 -15.94 6.44 7.89
CA ALA A 55 -15.07 5.30 7.63
C ALA A 55 -13.78 5.73 6.95
N ARG A 56 -13.90 6.56 5.90
CA ARG A 56 -12.72 7.06 5.19
C ARG A 56 -11.79 7.84 6.11
N THR A 57 -12.35 8.76 6.91
CA THR A 57 -11.56 9.57 7.83
C THR A 57 -10.83 8.70 8.85
N HIS A 58 -11.53 7.71 9.42
CA HIS A 58 -10.93 6.82 10.41
C HIS A 58 -9.86 5.91 9.80
N VAL A 59 -10.12 5.37 8.61
CA VAL A 59 -9.16 4.48 7.95
C VAL A 59 -7.92 5.26 7.52
N GLU A 60 -8.08 6.49 7.02
CA GLU A 60 -6.94 7.33 6.65
C GLU A 60 -6.06 7.63 7.87
N LYS A 61 -6.67 7.95 9.00
CA LYS A 61 -5.90 8.17 10.22
C LYS A 61 -5.20 6.91 10.68
N PHE A 62 -5.88 5.77 10.61
CA PHE A 62 -5.30 4.48 10.95
C PHE A 62 -4.13 4.13 10.02
N ALA A 63 -4.30 4.36 8.72
CA ALA A 63 -3.23 4.12 7.75
C ALA A 63 -2.00 4.99 8.05
N HIS A 64 -2.22 6.26 8.35
CA HIS A 64 -1.14 7.19 8.66
C HIS A 64 -0.43 6.82 9.97
N ASP A 65 -1.20 6.54 11.03
CA ASP A 65 -0.65 6.41 12.38
C ASP A 65 -0.12 5.01 12.68
N VAL A 66 -0.69 3.97 12.04
CA VAL A 66 -0.42 2.58 12.40
C VAL A 66 0.13 1.75 11.24
N LEU A 67 -0.48 1.85 10.06
CA LEU A 67 -0.15 0.96 8.95
C LEU A 67 1.09 1.40 8.16
N SER A 68 1.42 2.68 8.19
CA SER A 68 2.54 3.21 7.43
C SER A 68 3.53 3.95 8.33
N ASN A 69 4.73 4.13 7.82
CA ASN A 69 5.69 5.06 8.38
C ASN A 69 5.70 6.31 7.48
N PRO A 70 5.01 7.39 7.87
CA PRO A 70 4.82 8.54 6.97
C PRO A 70 6.12 9.28 6.63
N VAL A 71 7.22 8.98 7.34
CA VAL A 71 8.53 9.55 7.00
C VAL A 71 9.05 8.98 5.69
N ILE A 72 8.83 7.68 5.46
CA ILE A 72 9.40 6.99 4.29
C ILE A 72 8.36 6.34 3.39
N GLU A 73 7.08 6.32 3.78
CA GLU A 73 6.02 5.62 3.04
C GLU A 73 4.87 6.56 2.71
N ASP A 74 4.24 6.27 1.56
CA ASP A 74 2.95 6.84 1.18
C ASP A 74 1.88 5.78 1.34
N TYR A 75 0.62 6.21 1.46
CA TYR A 75 -0.50 5.27 1.52
C TYR A 75 -1.65 5.77 0.67
N LYS A 76 -2.48 4.83 0.24
CA LYS A 76 -3.70 5.11 -0.53
C LYS A 76 -4.82 4.29 0.08
N VAL A 77 -5.97 4.93 0.32
CA VAL A 77 -7.15 4.28 0.91
C VAL A 77 -8.25 4.21 -0.13
N GLU A 78 -8.87 3.02 -0.25
CA GLU A 78 -10.07 2.81 -1.06
C GLU A 78 -11.16 2.22 -0.18
N ILE A 79 -12.39 2.71 -0.32
CA ILE A 79 -13.54 2.21 0.41
C ILE A 79 -14.50 1.54 -0.58
N ALA A 80 -14.81 0.28 -0.34
CA ALA A 80 -15.81 -0.46 -1.09
C ALA A 80 -17.07 -0.61 -0.25
N THR A 81 -18.20 -0.20 -0.81
CA THR A 81 -19.46 -0.11 -0.07
C THR A 81 -20.45 -1.23 -0.40
N ASN A 82 -20.07 -2.27 -0.99
CA ASN A 82 -20.99 -3.35 -1.38
C ASN A 82 -21.66 -4.04 -0.21
#